data_a747f1a37ad93fbc2db5dfc62fe50439
#
_entry.id   a747f1a37ad93fbc2db5dfc62fe50439
#
_cell.length_a   1.000
_cell.length_b   1.000
_cell.length_c   1.000
_cell.angle_alpha   90.00
_cell.angle_beta   90.00
_cell.angle_gamma   90.00
#
_symmetry.space_group_name_H-M   'P 1'
#
loop_
_entity.id
_entity.type
_entity.pdbx_description
1 polymer ?
#
loop_
_entity_poly.entity_id
_entity_poly.type
_entity_poly.pdbx_seq_one_letter_code
_entity_poly.pdbx_strand_id
1 'polypeptide(L)'
;MLFTRRGFTLIELLVVISIIALLSAVAMTSVQGQRNRAKDVSFQSTANSIQNAVGACCVGGGATINTVLGADLCSPVSGSLYPFASSLGSVIVLRDCNDVQGFNIKLTPGVSNDGAIDYAVCDRDGCEFVY
;
A
#
# COMPACT_ATOMS: atom_id res chain seq x y z
N MET A 1 -4.18 53.96 -33.06
CA MET A 1 -3.56 52.60 -33.22
C MET A 1 -4.64 51.57 -33.41
N LEU A 2 -4.75 51.02 -34.63
CA LEU A 2 -5.73 49.98 -34.96
C LEU A 2 -5.10 48.62 -34.62
N PHE A 3 -5.56 47.96 -33.54
CA PHE A 3 -5.19 46.59 -33.24
C PHE A 3 -5.90 45.66 -34.24
N THR A 4 -5.16 45.10 -35.18
CA THR A 4 -5.64 44.04 -36.09
C THR A 4 -5.88 42.79 -35.24
N ARG A 5 -7.14 42.46 -34.95
CA ARG A 5 -7.53 41.20 -34.31
C ARG A 5 -7.33 40.09 -35.34
N ARG A 6 -6.27 39.30 -35.14
CA ARG A 6 -6.09 38.06 -35.90
C ARG A 6 -7.05 37.03 -35.34
N GLY A 7 -7.99 36.55 -36.14
CA GLY A 7 -8.89 35.47 -35.80
C GLY A 7 -8.16 34.11 -35.89
N PHE A 8 -8.47 33.19 -35.01
CA PHE A 8 -7.99 31.81 -35.07
C PHE A 8 -8.68 31.06 -36.21
N THR A 9 -7.92 30.27 -36.96
CA THR A 9 -8.50 29.46 -38.04
C THR A 9 -9.06 28.15 -37.45
N LEU A 10 -10.11 27.62 -38.06
CA LEU A 10 -10.74 26.36 -37.63
C LEU A 10 -9.75 25.18 -37.70
N ILE A 11 -8.85 25.19 -38.68
CA ILE A 11 -7.83 24.15 -38.84
C ILE A 11 -6.77 24.19 -37.75
N GLU A 12 -6.36 25.36 -37.26
CA GLU A 12 -5.43 25.49 -36.16
C GLU A 12 -5.98 24.87 -34.86
N LEU A 13 -7.28 25.10 -34.60
CA LEU A 13 -7.93 24.48 -33.44
C LEU A 13 -8.02 22.96 -33.58
N LEU A 14 -8.38 22.47 -34.79
CA LEU A 14 -8.53 21.04 -35.04
C LEU A 14 -7.21 20.27 -34.89
N VAL A 15 -6.11 20.85 -35.38
CA VAL A 15 -4.76 20.24 -35.22
C VAL A 15 -4.36 20.18 -33.77
N VAL A 16 -4.59 21.23 -32.97
CA VAL A 16 -4.24 21.25 -31.54
C VAL A 16 -5.01 20.19 -30.77
N ILE A 17 -6.32 20.06 -30.95
CA ILE A 17 -7.11 19.04 -30.23
C ILE A 17 -6.72 17.62 -30.66
N SER A 18 -6.33 17.39 -31.91
CA SER A 18 -5.88 16.07 -32.35
C SER A 18 -4.55 15.66 -31.69
N ILE A 19 -3.60 16.58 -31.54
CA ILE A 19 -2.34 16.34 -30.88
C ILE A 19 -2.57 16.06 -29.37
N ILE A 20 -3.41 16.85 -28.70
CA ILE A 20 -3.74 16.65 -27.30
C ILE A 20 -4.40 15.27 -27.09
N ALA A 21 -5.31 14.87 -27.98
CA ALA A 21 -5.98 13.57 -27.90
C ALA A 21 -4.98 12.40 -28.00
N LEU A 22 -4.01 12.48 -28.92
CA LEU A 22 -2.98 11.46 -29.07
C LEU A 22 -2.07 11.37 -27.83
N LEU A 23 -1.62 12.52 -27.32
CA LEU A 23 -0.76 12.56 -26.13
C LEU A 23 -1.48 12.04 -24.88
N SER A 24 -2.76 12.37 -24.74
CA SER A 24 -3.58 11.90 -23.61
C SER A 24 -3.77 10.37 -23.63
N ALA A 25 -3.93 9.76 -24.80
CA ALA A 25 -4.08 8.32 -24.94
C ALA A 25 -2.83 7.54 -24.43
N VAL A 26 -1.64 8.03 -24.76
CA VAL A 26 -0.38 7.40 -24.31
C VAL A 26 -0.15 7.60 -22.80
N ALA A 27 -0.50 8.76 -22.25
CA ALA A 27 -0.31 9.06 -20.84
C ALA A 27 -1.16 8.16 -19.94
N MET A 28 -2.39 7.83 -20.32
CA MET A 28 -3.29 7.01 -19.51
C MET A 28 -2.79 5.58 -19.27
N THR A 29 -2.18 4.94 -20.27
CA THR A 29 -1.67 3.56 -20.14
C THR A 29 -0.46 3.47 -19.20
N SER A 30 0.40 4.48 -19.19
CA SER A 30 1.59 4.52 -18.34
C SER A 30 1.26 4.71 -16.85
N VAL A 31 0.21 5.47 -16.53
CA VAL A 31 -0.16 5.80 -15.14
C VAL A 31 -0.71 4.59 -14.38
N GLN A 32 -1.43 3.68 -15.04
CA GLN A 32 -2.02 2.52 -14.35
C GLN A 32 -0.95 1.57 -13.81
N GLY A 33 0.10 1.28 -14.59
CA GLY A 33 1.21 0.43 -14.12
C GLY A 33 1.98 1.03 -12.94
N GLN A 34 2.13 2.35 -12.92
CA GLN A 34 2.78 3.04 -11.80
C GLN A 34 1.92 3.04 -10.52
N ARG A 35 0.59 3.16 -10.66
CA ARG A 35 -0.33 3.08 -9.51
C ARG A 35 -0.27 1.72 -8.83
N ASN A 36 -0.23 0.63 -9.57
CA ASN A 36 -0.15 -0.71 -8.99
C ASN A 36 1.17 -0.91 -8.24
N ARG A 37 2.29 -0.48 -8.82
CA ARG A 37 3.59 -0.50 -8.12
C ARG A 37 3.60 0.36 -6.85
N ALA A 38 2.97 1.54 -6.89
CA ALA A 38 2.88 2.40 -5.72
C ALA A 38 2.06 1.74 -4.59
N LYS A 39 1.01 0.99 -4.93
CA LYS A 39 0.22 0.21 -3.97
C LYS A 39 1.04 -0.92 -3.34
N ASP A 40 1.81 -1.67 -4.14
CA ASP A 40 2.69 -2.72 -3.65
C ASP A 40 3.73 -2.15 -2.67
N VAL A 41 4.40 -1.05 -3.03
CA VAL A 41 5.37 -0.38 -2.16
C VAL A 41 4.71 0.13 -0.87
N SER A 42 3.50 0.67 -0.96
CA SER A 42 2.74 1.10 0.21
C SER A 42 2.42 -0.06 1.15
N PHE A 43 1.99 -1.20 0.59
CA PHE A 43 1.73 -2.41 1.37
C PHE A 43 3.01 -2.95 2.01
N GLN A 44 4.13 -3.02 1.27
CA GLN A 44 5.43 -3.44 1.81
C GLN A 44 5.88 -2.56 2.98
N SER A 45 5.75 -1.24 2.84
CA SER A 45 6.06 -0.29 3.90
C SER A 45 5.18 -0.52 5.15
N THR A 46 3.89 -0.76 4.94
CA THR A 46 2.94 -1.05 6.02
C THR A 46 3.28 -2.36 6.72
N ALA A 47 3.55 -3.43 5.97
CA ALA A 47 3.92 -4.74 6.49
C ALA A 47 5.19 -4.67 7.35
N ASN A 48 6.22 -4.00 6.86
CA ASN A 48 7.47 -3.80 7.59
C ASN A 48 7.27 -2.96 8.87
N SER A 49 6.39 -1.96 8.83
CA SER A 49 6.06 -1.17 10.03
C SER A 49 5.34 -2.01 11.08
N ILE A 50 4.41 -2.87 10.66
CA ILE A 50 3.71 -3.80 11.56
C ILE A 50 4.69 -4.82 12.13
N GLN A 51 5.57 -5.40 11.32
CA GLN A 51 6.59 -6.36 11.74
C GLN A 51 7.48 -5.76 12.86
N ASN A 52 7.96 -4.54 12.66
CA ASN A 52 8.78 -3.86 13.66
C ASN A 52 8.01 -3.58 14.97
N ALA A 53 6.75 -3.17 14.86
CA ALA A 53 5.90 -2.88 16.02
C ALA A 53 5.54 -4.16 16.78
N VAL A 54 5.22 -5.26 16.09
CA VAL A 54 5.01 -6.58 16.69
C VAL A 54 6.29 -7.09 17.35
N GLY A 55 7.43 -6.94 16.68
CA GLY A 55 8.73 -7.28 17.25
C GLY A 55 9.01 -6.56 18.56
N ALA A 56 8.69 -5.27 18.64
CA ALA A 56 8.83 -4.49 19.87
C ALA A 56 7.91 -5.00 21.01
N CYS A 57 6.68 -5.44 20.69
CA CYS A 57 5.79 -6.07 21.65
C CYS A 57 6.37 -7.36 22.23
N CYS A 58 6.98 -8.16 21.38
CA CYS A 58 7.46 -9.50 21.74
C CYS A 58 8.75 -9.49 22.57
N VAL A 59 9.50 -8.38 22.58
CA VAL A 59 10.77 -8.27 23.33
C VAL A 59 10.58 -8.41 24.84
N GLY A 60 9.43 -7.98 25.37
CA GLY A 60 9.15 -8.02 26.82
C GLY A 60 8.68 -9.38 27.37
N GLY A 61 8.33 -10.33 26.51
CA GLY A 61 7.69 -11.59 26.85
C GLY A 61 6.26 -11.43 27.40
N GLY A 62 5.41 -12.43 27.22
CA GLY A 62 4.05 -12.43 27.77
C GLY A 62 3.02 -11.61 26.99
N ALA A 63 3.41 -10.95 25.91
CA ALA A 63 2.47 -10.27 25.02
C ALA A 63 1.83 -11.26 24.03
N THR A 64 0.57 -11.00 23.66
CA THR A 64 -0.15 -11.71 22.60
C THR A 64 -0.45 -10.76 21.44
N ILE A 65 -0.37 -11.27 20.22
CA ILE A 65 -0.62 -10.48 19.00
C ILE A 65 -2.12 -10.48 18.73
N ASN A 66 -2.70 -9.30 18.58
CA ASN A 66 -4.10 -9.14 18.19
C ASN A 66 -4.26 -9.28 16.66
N THR A 67 -5.47 -9.66 16.23
CA THR A 67 -5.80 -9.81 14.81
C THR A 67 -6.84 -8.80 14.33
N VAL A 68 -7.27 -7.88 15.19
CA VAL A 68 -8.34 -6.92 14.92
C VAL A 68 -7.77 -5.65 14.29
N LEU A 69 -8.12 -5.38 13.04
CA LEU A 69 -7.73 -4.14 12.35
C LEU A 69 -8.29 -2.90 13.05
N GLY A 70 -7.47 -1.88 13.19
CA GLY A 70 -7.83 -0.65 13.91
C GLY A 70 -7.74 -0.75 15.43
N ALA A 71 -7.40 -1.92 15.98
CA ALA A 71 -7.12 -2.12 17.40
C ALA A 71 -5.61 -2.14 17.68
N ASP A 72 -5.25 -2.20 18.98
CA ASP A 72 -3.85 -2.37 19.39
C ASP A 72 -3.24 -3.64 18.80
N LEU A 73 -1.98 -3.54 18.36
CA LEU A 73 -1.25 -4.67 17.79
C LEU A 73 -1.04 -5.80 18.80
N CYS A 74 -0.87 -5.47 20.08
CA CYS A 74 -0.54 -6.43 21.10
C CYS A 74 -1.33 -6.20 22.39
N SER A 75 -1.47 -7.27 23.20
CA SER A 75 -2.04 -7.22 24.53
C SER A 75 -0.97 -7.70 25.53
N PRO A 76 -0.71 -6.99 26.63
CA PRO A 76 -1.29 -5.70 27.03
C PRO A 76 -0.95 -4.56 26.07
N VAL A 77 -1.75 -3.48 26.10
CA VAL A 77 -1.76 -2.36 25.15
C VAL A 77 -0.36 -1.87 24.79
N SER A 78 -0.04 -1.89 23.49
CA SER A 78 1.27 -1.45 22.96
C SER A 78 1.32 0.03 22.59
N GLY A 79 0.16 0.69 22.46
CA GLY A 79 0.05 2.04 21.92
C GLY A 79 0.28 2.14 20.39
N SER A 80 0.52 1.01 19.72
CA SER A 80 0.62 0.91 18.28
C SER A 80 -0.62 0.23 17.72
N LEU A 81 -1.35 0.91 16.83
CA LEU A 81 -2.59 0.41 16.24
C LEU A 81 -2.33 -0.22 14.87
N TYR A 82 -3.08 -1.27 14.54
CA TYR A 82 -3.16 -1.73 13.15
C TYR A 82 -3.77 -0.65 12.25
N PRO A 83 -3.25 -0.48 11.03
CA PRO A 83 -3.91 0.37 10.04
C PRO A 83 -5.32 -0.16 9.73
N PHE A 84 -6.20 0.75 9.33
CA PHE A 84 -7.57 0.38 8.96
C PHE A 84 -7.59 -0.49 7.68
N ALA A 85 -8.68 -1.23 7.50
CA ALA A 85 -8.87 -2.20 6.42
C ALA A 85 -8.73 -1.66 4.98
N SER A 86 -8.61 -0.35 4.78
CA SER A 86 -8.33 0.23 3.46
C SER A 86 -6.93 -0.10 2.94
N SER A 87 -5.96 -0.24 3.82
CA SER A 87 -4.55 -0.54 3.48
C SER A 87 -4.17 -1.99 3.79
N LEU A 88 -4.83 -2.60 4.76
CA LEU A 88 -4.59 -3.96 5.22
C LEU A 88 -5.91 -4.76 5.23
N GLY A 89 -5.96 -5.89 4.53
CA GLY A 89 -7.17 -6.71 4.40
C GLY A 89 -7.41 -7.62 5.60
N SER A 90 -6.40 -8.37 6.02
CA SER A 90 -6.46 -9.23 7.20
C SER A 90 -5.10 -9.46 7.82
N VAL A 91 -5.14 -9.85 9.09
CA VAL A 91 -3.97 -10.29 9.86
C VAL A 91 -4.26 -11.68 10.41
N ILE A 92 -3.37 -12.62 10.17
CA ILE A 92 -3.46 -13.99 10.70
C ILE A 92 -2.17 -14.23 11.49
N VAL A 93 -2.31 -14.59 12.77
CA VAL A 93 -1.18 -14.99 13.61
C VAL A 93 -0.93 -16.47 13.41
N LEU A 94 0.22 -16.81 12.85
CA LEU A 94 0.67 -18.18 12.66
C LEU A 94 1.45 -18.67 13.89
N ARG A 95 2.21 -17.77 14.52
CA ARG A 95 2.91 -17.97 15.78
C ARG A 95 2.87 -16.69 16.61
N ASP A 96 2.62 -16.80 17.91
CA ASP A 96 2.54 -15.67 18.82
C ASP A 96 3.92 -15.33 19.42
N CYS A 97 4.02 -14.22 20.13
CA CYS A 97 5.23 -13.75 20.81
C CYS A 97 5.86 -14.78 21.76
N ASN A 98 5.06 -15.66 22.33
CA ASN A 98 5.50 -16.66 23.31
C ASN A 98 6.08 -17.95 22.69
N ASP A 99 6.09 -18.05 21.36
CA ASP A 99 6.69 -19.21 20.68
C ASP A 99 8.22 -19.15 20.74
N VAL A 100 8.85 -20.30 20.92
CA VAL A 100 10.32 -20.45 20.99
C VAL A 100 11.01 -19.98 19.71
N GLN A 101 10.33 -20.08 18.57
CA GLN A 101 10.83 -19.64 17.26
C GLN A 101 10.51 -18.17 16.97
N GLY A 102 9.88 -17.46 17.90
CA GLY A 102 9.42 -16.08 17.72
C GLY A 102 8.08 -15.99 17.00
N PHE A 103 7.59 -14.78 16.84
CA PHE A 103 6.31 -14.52 16.17
C PHE A 103 6.38 -14.81 14.67
N ASN A 104 5.24 -15.14 14.08
CA ASN A 104 5.05 -15.21 12.63
C ASN A 104 3.61 -14.78 12.31
N ILE A 105 3.47 -13.78 11.44
CA ILE A 105 2.18 -13.21 11.06
C ILE A 105 2.05 -13.19 9.54
N LYS A 106 0.85 -13.49 9.05
CA LYS A 106 0.48 -13.34 7.65
C LYS A 106 -0.41 -12.11 7.49
N LEU A 107 -0.01 -11.22 6.60
CA LEU A 107 -0.71 -9.98 6.26
C LEU A 107 -1.22 -10.06 4.83
N THR A 108 -2.48 -9.71 4.60
CA THR A 108 -3.04 -9.59 3.25
C THR A 108 -3.29 -8.13 2.92
N PRO A 109 -3.08 -7.70 1.67
CA PRO A 109 -3.41 -6.34 1.26
C PRO A 109 -4.92 -6.08 1.35
N GLY A 110 -5.29 -4.82 1.58
CA GLY A 110 -6.68 -4.38 1.64
C GLY A 110 -7.36 -4.38 0.27
N VAL A 111 -8.67 -4.30 0.26
CA VAL A 111 -9.53 -4.38 -0.94
C VAL A 111 -9.21 -3.31 -2.00
N SER A 112 -8.61 -2.18 -1.60
CA SER A 112 -8.19 -1.12 -2.51
C SER A 112 -6.81 -1.34 -3.13
N ASN A 113 -6.14 -2.43 -2.78
CA ASN A 113 -4.80 -2.73 -3.25
C ASN A 113 -4.86 -3.78 -4.38
N ASP A 114 -5.12 -3.32 -5.61
CA ASP A 114 -5.03 -4.13 -6.84
C ASP A 114 -3.56 -4.29 -7.31
N GLY A 115 -2.61 -4.39 -6.38
CA GLY A 115 -1.21 -4.65 -6.66
C GLY A 115 -0.97 -6.12 -7.04
N ALA A 116 0.30 -6.46 -7.26
CA ALA A 116 0.72 -7.82 -7.59
C ALA A 116 0.96 -8.69 -6.34
N ILE A 117 1.03 -8.10 -5.14
CA ILE A 117 1.30 -8.83 -3.90
C ILE A 117 0.02 -9.47 -3.39
N ASP A 118 0.02 -10.80 -3.27
CA ASP A 118 -1.07 -11.57 -2.70
C ASP A 118 -1.08 -11.51 -1.17
N TYR A 119 0.07 -11.69 -0.55
CA TYR A 119 0.23 -11.59 0.91
C TYR A 119 1.70 -11.41 1.31
N ALA A 120 1.93 -11.02 2.57
CA ALA A 120 3.24 -11.02 3.20
C ALA A 120 3.24 -11.96 4.41
N VAL A 121 4.35 -12.64 4.62
CA VAL A 121 4.63 -13.39 5.84
C VAL A 121 5.77 -12.69 6.56
N CYS A 122 5.50 -12.20 7.76
CA CYS A 122 6.47 -11.45 8.54
C CYS A 122 6.83 -12.19 9.82
N ASP A 123 8.11 -12.25 10.11
CA ASP A 123 8.66 -12.82 11.31
C ASP A 123 9.71 -11.88 11.97
N ARG A 124 10.52 -12.42 12.85
CA ARG A 124 11.55 -11.65 13.55
C ARG A 124 12.61 -11.08 12.61
N ASP A 125 12.92 -11.75 11.52
CA ASP A 125 14.02 -11.43 10.62
C ASP A 125 13.59 -10.49 9.48
N GLY A 126 12.28 -10.44 9.18
CA GLY A 126 11.73 -9.56 8.15
C GLY A 126 10.38 -10.01 7.61
N CYS A 127 9.99 -9.43 6.47
CA CYS A 127 8.79 -9.79 5.73
C CYS A 127 9.15 -10.37 4.36
N GLU A 128 8.60 -11.54 4.05
CA GLU A 128 8.63 -12.15 2.73
C GLU A 128 7.31 -11.87 2.00
N PHE A 129 7.40 -11.41 0.75
CA PHE A 129 6.25 -11.02 -0.07
C PHE A 129 5.98 -12.06 -1.14
N VAL A 130 4.74 -12.51 -1.25
CA VAL A 130 4.26 -13.48 -2.23
C VAL A 130 3.41 -12.75 -3.27
N TYR A 131 3.71 -13.01 -4.57
CA TYR A 131 3.12 -12.38 -5.73
C TYR A 131 2.26 -13.36 -6.51
#